data_e8e36091d2bc7802a750854b27641bf8
#
_entry.id   e8e36091d2bc7802a750854b27641bf8
#
_cell.length_a   1.000
_cell.length_b   1.000
_cell.length_c   1.000
_cell.angle_alpha   90.00
_cell.angle_beta   90.00
_cell.angle_gamma   90.00
#
_symmetry.space_group_name_H-M   'P 1'
#
loop_
_entity.id
_entity.type
_entity.pdbx_description
1 polymer ?
#
loop_
_entity_poly.entity_id
_entity_poly.type
_entity_poly.pdbx_seq_one_letter_code
_entity_poly.pdbx_strand_id
1 'polypeptide(L)' 'MIIYDPFWRTLKKRGISTYKMINKLGYSSSTLYRLRHNKGISSRLIDDLCKLLDCRVEDILEYVPDPETPEPSETRSGD' A
#
# COMPACT_ATOMS: atom_id res chain seq x y z
N MET A 1 -6.69 4.31 9.70
CA MET A 1 -6.23 4.63 8.34
C MET A 1 -5.42 3.46 7.79
N ILE A 2 -5.38 3.36 6.49
CA ILE A 2 -4.58 2.31 5.85
C ILE A 2 -3.19 2.85 5.59
N ILE A 3 -2.18 2.08 5.96
CA ILE A 3 -0.79 2.45 5.67
C ILE A 3 -0.12 1.32 4.90
N TYR A 4 0.93 1.65 4.18
CA TYR A 4 1.62 0.68 3.34
C TYR A 4 3.04 0.38 3.84
N ASP A 5 3.28 0.60 5.13
CA ASP A 5 4.57 0.25 5.72
C ASP A 5 4.96 -1.20 5.45
N PRO A 6 4.00 -2.17 5.54
CA PRO A 6 4.35 -3.55 5.22
C PRO A 6 4.87 -3.72 3.80
N PHE A 7 4.30 -2.99 2.84
CA PHE A 7 4.76 -3.07 1.46
C PHE A 7 6.25 -2.71 1.35
N TRP A 8 6.65 -1.63 2.01
CA TRP A 8 8.05 -1.19 1.92
C TRP A 8 8.99 -2.19 2.58
N ARG A 9 8.57 -2.80 3.67
CA ARG A 9 9.35 -3.84 4.33
C ARG A 9 9.49 -5.07 3.43
N THR A 10 8.39 -5.48 2.80
CA THR A 10 8.39 -6.64 1.92
C THR A 10 9.23 -6.38 0.68
N LEU A 11 9.13 -5.18 0.13
CA LEU A 11 9.91 -4.80 -1.04
C LEU A 11 11.40 -4.92 -0.74
N LYS A 12 11.80 -4.40 0.41
CA LYS A 12 13.18 -4.46 0.83
C LYS A 12 13.63 -5.91 1.04
N LYS A 13 12.77 -6.70 1.66
CA LYS A 13 13.07 -8.10 1.91
C LYS A 13 13.27 -8.87 0.62
N ARG A 14 12.51 -8.53 -0.42
CA ARG A 14 12.65 -9.19 -1.72
C ARG A 14 13.78 -8.61 -2.56
N GLY A 15 14.41 -7.55 -2.10
CA GLY A 15 15.53 -6.95 -2.83
C GLY A 15 15.11 -6.18 -4.07
N ILE A 16 13.91 -5.65 -4.09
CA ILE A 16 13.41 -4.91 -5.24
C ILE A 16 13.42 -3.43 -4.92
N SER A 17 14.08 -2.64 -5.75
CA SER A 17 14.12 -1.19 -5.55
C SER A 17 12.97 -0.51 -6.27
N THR A 18 12.66 0.72 -5.87
CA THR A 18 11.65 1.50 -6.57
C THR A 18 12.10 1.81 -7.99
N TYR A 19 13.40 1.98 -8.18
CA TYR A 19 13.96 2.18 -9.51
C TYR A 19 13.60 1.00 -10.42
N LYS A 20 13.77 -0.20 -9.90
CA LYS A 20 13.45 -1.40 -10.67
C LYS A 20 11.96 -1.48 -10.96
N MET A 21 11.11 -1.14 -10.00
CA MET A 21 9.66 -1.17 -10.20
C MET A 21 9.26 -0.25 -11.34
N ILE A 22 9.80 0.96 -11.36
CA ILE A 22 9.42 1.93 -12.36
C ILE A 22 10.05 1.61 -13.72
N ASN A 23 11.33 1.31 -13.73
CA ASN A 23 12.08 1.22 -15.00
C ASN A 23 12.13 -0.16 -15.60
N LYS A 24 11.92 -1.20 -14.81
CA LYS A 24 11.99 -2.57 -15.31
C LYS A 24 10.64 -3.27 -15.27
N LEU A 25 9.82 -2.96 -14.29
CA LEU A 25 8.57 -3.68 -14.10
C LEU A 25 7.35 -2.90 -14.56
N GLY A 26 7.53 -1.66 -15.00
CA GLY A 26 6.44 -0.91 -15.63
C GLY A 26 5.50 -0.18 -14.70
N TYR A 27 5.84 -0.05 -13.43
CA TYR A 27 5.00 0.70 -12.51
C TYR A 27 5.23 2.19 -12.68
N SER A 28 4.20 3.00 -12.47
CA SER A 28 4.36 4.45 -12.61
C SER A 28 4.87 5.06 -11.32
N SER A 29 5.53 6.20 -11.44
CA SER A 29 5.98 6.92 -10.25
C SER A 29 4.79 7.40 -9.43
N SER A 30 3.67 7.64 -10.09
CA SER A 30 2.43 8.03 -9.41
C SER A 30 1.94 6.92 -8.49
N THR A 31 2.06 5.66 -8.90
CA THR A 31 1.70 4.52 -8.07
C THR A 31 2.58 4.46 -6.82
N LEU A 32 3.88 4.65 -6.99
CA LEU A 32 4.81 4.63 -5.88
C LEU A 32 4.55 5.80 -4.93
N TYR A 33 4.17 6.94 -5.49
CA TYR A 33 3.81 8.11 -4.69
C TYR A 33 2.62 7.79 -3.78
N ARG A 34 1.58 7.15 -4.33
CA ARG A 34 0.40 6.79 -3.55
C ARG A 34 0.76 5.85 -2.41
N LEU A 35 1.61 4.87 -2.69
CA LEU A 35 2.05 3.94 -1.66
C LEU A 35 2.89 4.64 -0.59
N ARG A 36 3.69 5.62 -0.99
CA ARG A 36 4.54 6.34 -0.05
C ARG A 36 3.74 7.28 0.85
N HIS A 37 2.64 7.81 0.34
CA HIS A 37 1.83 8.78 1.07
C HIS A 37 0.51 8.21 1.57
N ASN A 38 0.39 6.89 1.59
CA ASN A 38 -0.78 6.19 2.12
C ASN A 38 -2.07 6.62 1.44
N LYS A 39 -2.02 6.83 0.13
CA LYS A 39 -3.20 7.16 -0.65
C LYS A 39 -3.93 5.88 -1.06
N GLY A 40 -5.20 6.00 -1.41
CA GLY A 40 -5.96 4.83 -1.82
C GLY A 40 -5.42 4.19 -3.09
N ILE A 41 -5.47 2.88 -3.15
CA ILE A 41 -5.08 2.14 -4.34
C ILE A 41 -6.17 1.10 -4.62
N SER A 42 -6.20 0.62 -5.85
CA SER A 42 -7.22 -0.34 -6.23
C SER A 42 -6.89 -1.74 -5.73
N SER A 43 -7.91 -2.56 -5.57
CA SER A 43 -7.68 -3.95 -5.21
C SER A 43 -6.95 -4.69 -6.32
N ARG A 44 -7.09 -4.25 -7.55
CA ARG A 44 -6.36 -4.83 -8.66
C ARG A 44 -4.86 -4.60 -8.49
N LEU A 45 -4.49 -3.40 -8.06
CA LEU A 45 -3.08 -3.11 -7.81
C LEU A 45 -2.56 -3.98 -6.66
N ILE A 46 -3.37 -4.16 -5.62
CA ILE A 46 -2.99 -5.01 -4.50
C ILE A 46 -2.75 -6.44 -4.99
N ASP A 47 -3.63 -6.92 -5.85
CA ASP A 47 -3.47 -8.26 -6.43
C ASP A 47 -2.17 -8.37 -7.21
N ASP A 48 -1.86 -7.38 -8.02
CA ASP A 48 -0.62 -7.36 -8.80
C ASP A 48 0.61 -7.35 -7.91
N LEU A 49 0.57 -6.56 -6.84
CA LEU A 49 1.71 -6.48 -5.93
C LEU A 49 1.91 -7.79 -5.17
N CYS A 50 0.83 -8.45 -4.78
CA CYS A 50 0.95 -9.75 -4.12
C CYS A 50 1.57 -10.78 -5.04
N LYS A 51 1.21 -10.75 -6.31
CA LYS A 51 1.81 -11.66 -7.29
C LYS A 51 3.27 -11.35 -7.52
N LEU A 52 3.59 -10.07 -7.66
CA LEU A 52 4.96 -9.66 -7.91
C LEU A 52 5.87 -10.05 -6.75
N LEU A 53 5.43 -9.81 -5.53
CA LEU A 53 6.25 -10.03 -4.35
C LEU A 53 6.05 -11.41 -3.73
N ASP A 54 5.12 -12.20 -4.29
CA ASP A 54 4.80 -13.53 -3.78
C ASP A 54 4.52 -13.43 -2.29
N CYS A 55 3.52 -12.62 -1.94
CA CYS A 55 3.22 -12.34 -0.55
C CYS A 55 1.72 -12.22 -0.36
N ARG A 56 1.31 -11.97 0.86
CA ARG A 56 -0.09 -11.86 1.23
C ARG A 56 -0.49 -10.40 1.35
N VAL A 57 -1.80 -10.14 1.42
CA VAL A 57 -2.32 -8.78 1.53
C VAL A 57 -1.74 -8.08 2.76
N GLU A 58 -1.62 -8.79 3.87
CA GLU A 58 -1.08 -8.20 5.09
C GLU A 58 0.40 -7.84 4.98
N ASP A 59 1.07 -8.30 3.92
CA ASP A 59 2.44 -7.90 3.65
C ASP A 59 2.50 -6.67 2.76
N ILE A 60 1.34 -6.13 2.38
CA ILE A 60 1.25 -4.95 1.54
C ILE A 60 0.71 -3.77 2.35
N LEU A 61 -0.35 -3.99 3.11
CA LEU A 61 -1.00 -2.91 3.82
C LEU A 61 -1.47 -3.34 5.19
N GLU A 62 -1.80 -2.36 6.00
CA GLU A 62 -2.22 -2.61 7.36
C GLU A 62 -3.16 -1.49 7.78
N TYR A 63 -4.14 -1.80 8.59
CA TYR A 63 -5.01 -0.78 9.15
C TYR A 63 -4.48 -0.37 10.51
N VAL A 64 -4.37 0.94 10.73
CA VAL A 64 -4.06 1.45 12.05
C VAL A 64 -5.12 2.46 12.42
N PRO A 65 -5.50 2.57 13.69
CA PRO A 65 -6.49 3.55 14.08
C PRO A 65 -5.98 4.96 13.84
N ASP A 66 -6.87 5.85 13.45
CA ASP A 66 -6.48 7.24 13.25
C ASP A 66 -6.15 7.86 14.58
N PRO A 67 -5.02 8.53 14.69
CA PRO A 67 -4.67 9.18 15.94
C PRO A 67 -5.64 10.30 16.20
N GLU A 68 -5.90 10.55 17.44
CA GLU A 68 -6.79 11.59 17.83
C GLU A 68 -8.02 11.78 16.99
N THR A 69 -8.67 10.78 16.55
CA THR A 69 -9.91 10.88 15.87
C THR A 69 -10.96 11.23 16.88
N PRO A 70 -11.51 12.38 16.85
CA PRO A 70 -12.43 12.79 17.88
C PRO A 70 -13.68 12.01 17.82
N GLU A 71 -14.25 11.76 16.76
CA GLU A 71 -15.38 11.10 16.85
C GLU A 71 -15.73 10.48 15.74
N PRO A 72 -16.12 9.73 15.75
CA PRO A 72 -16.31 8.94 14.75
C PRO A 72 -17.60 9.07 14.16
N SER A 73 -18.09 9.32 14.02
CA SER A 73 -18.86 9.36 13.52
C SER A 73 -19.44 8.74 12.83
N GLU A 74 -20.01 8.90 12.84
CA GLU A 74 -20.58 8.52 12.28
C GLU A 74 -20.46 8.15 11.07
N THR A 75 -20.42 8.15 10.83
CA THR A 75 -20.25 7.91 9.94
C THR A 75 -19.99 7.31 9.02
N ARG A 76 -19.90 6.86 8.95
CA ARG A 76 -19.55 6.35 8.13
C ARG A 76 -19.97 5.49 7.57
N SER A 77 -20.38 5.32 7.42
CA SER A 77 -20.71 4.69 7.04
C SER A 77 -20.99 4.30 6.21
N GLY A 78 -21.10 4.35 6.07
CA GLY A 78 -21.30 4.10 5.55
C GLY A 78 -21.27 3.82 4.89
N ASP A 79 -21.12 3.77 5.18
CA ASP A 79 -20.95 3.57 4.75
C ASP A 79 -20.95 3.20 4.45
#